data_4647984f726ff709209121769c1738d0
#
_entry.id   4647984f726ff709209121769c1738d0
#
_cell.length_a   1.000
_cell.length_b   1.000
_cell.length_c   1.000
_cell.angle_alpha   90.00
_cell.angle_beta   90.00
_cell.angle_gamma   90.00
#
_symmetry.space_group_name_H-M   'P 1'
#
loop_
_entity.id
_entity.type
_entity.pdbx_description
1 polymer ?
#
loop_
_entity_poly.entity_id
_entity_poly.type
_entity_poly.pdbx_seq_one_letter_code
_entity_poly.pdbx_strand_id
1 'polypeptide(L)'
;MKTPAEKFGGGPIVIAEYNSAWPTMFEREREVVVGALGKLVLEIEHIGSTAIPGLPAKPIIDLLVGIRSLGEARSCAVKPLVQLGYVYIPEYEPWLPDELFFRKGVPGPWTHHVHVMEPGNPRWEDHLRFRDYLRAHPAAAAAYADLKKSLAQRFGEDIGAYRDAKDDFVHDVLARARVGQ
;
A
#
# COMPACT_ATOMS: atom_id res chain seq x y z
N MET A 1 24.09 9.25 -1.11
CA MET A 1 23.02 9.02 -0.09
C MET A 1 22.20 7.85 -0.56
N LYS A 2 21.95 6.84 0.28
CA LYS A 2 21.05 5.74 -0.07
C LYS A 2 19.62 6.28 -0.15
N THR A 3 18.85 5.82 -1.13
CA THR A 3 17.43 6.16 -1.23
C THR A 3 16.66 5.60 -0.02
N PRO A 4 15.49 6.13 0.34
CA PRO A 4 14.66 5.54 1.39
C PRO A 4 14.36 4.05 1.15
N ALA A 5 14.22 3.63 -0.10
CA ALA A 5 14.03 2.23 -0.46
C ALA A 5 15.23 1.35 -0.09
N GLU A 6 16.47 1.84 -0.29
CA GLU A 6 17.70 1.13 0.11
C GLU A 6 17.90 1.09 1.63
N LYS A 7 17.36 2.08 2.35
CA LYS A 7 17.50 2.18 3.80
C LYS A 7 16.47 1.30 4.55
N PHE A 8 15.29 1.11 3.98
CA PHE A 8 14.15 0.45 4.62
C PHE A 8 13.60 -0.74 3.84
N GLY A 9 14.17 -1.06 2.68
CA GLY A 9 13.89 -2.29 1.94
C GLY A 9 14.93 -3.34 2.28
N GLY A 10 14.53 -4.56 2.53
CA GLY A 10 15.45 -5.65 2.82
C GLY A 10 14.83 -6.99 2.53
N GLY A 11 15.63 -7.87 1.94
CA GLY A 11 15.24 -9.23 1.61
C GLY A 11 14.64 -9.40 0.21
N PRO A 12 14.51 -10.67 -0.22
CA PRO A 12 14.06 -11.01 -1.55
C PRO A 12 12.61 -10.59 -1.81
N ILE A 13 12.32 -10.20 -3.04
CA ILE A 13 10.97 -9.90 -3.50
C ILE A 13 10.24 -11.23 -3.72
N VAL A 14 9.43 -11.63 -2.74
CA VAL A 14 8.64 -12.86 -2.81
C VAL A 14 7.21 -12.54 -3.21
N ILE A 15 6.75 -13.11 -4.33
CA ILE A 15 5.35 -13.05 -4.77
C ILE A 15 4.70 -14.39 -4.36
N ALA A 16 3.90 -14.35 -3.31
CA ALA A 16 3.12 -15.49 -2.84
C ALA A 16 1.81 -15.63 -3.65
N GLU A 17 1.31 -16.84 -3.78
CA GLU A 17 -0.04 -17.06 -4.30
C GLU A 17 -1.09 -16.40 -3.40
N TYR A 18 -2.28 -16.13 -3.95
CA TYR A 18 -3.34 -15.47 -3.19
C TYR A 18 -3.69 -16.26 -1.92
N ASN A 19 -3.74 -15.55 -0.80
CA ASN A 19 -4.14 -16.13 0.48
C ASN A 19 -5.52 -15.57 0.88
N SER A 20 -6.51 -16.46 1.00
CA SER A 20 -7.87 -16.11 1.40
C SER A 20 -7.99 -15.52 2.82
N ALA A 21 -6.93 -15.59 3.61
CA ALA A 21 -6.88 -14.95 4.93
C ALA A 21 -6.57 -13.44 4.87
N TRP A 22 -6.05 -12.90 3.75
CA TRP A 22 -5.70 -11.48 3.66
C TRP A 22 -6.85 -10.52 3.99
N PRO A 23 -8.10 -10.73 3.52
CA PRO A 23 -9.21 -9.87 3.93
C PRO A 23 -9.45 -9.89 5.45
N THR A 24 -9.38 -11.07 6.08
CA THR A 24 -9.53 -11.18 7.55
C THR A 24 -8.35 -10.54 8.30
N MET A 25 -7.14 -10.62 7.77
CA MET A 25 -5.97 -9.94 8.34
C MET A 25 -6.14 -8.43 8.26
N PHE A 26 -6.65 -7.92 7.14
CA PHE A 26 -6.98 -6.50 6.99
C PHE A 26 -8.03 -6.06 8.03
N GLU A 27 -9.15 -6.77 8.17
CA GLU A 27 -10.21 -6.37 9.12
C GLU A 27 -9.69 -6.32 10.56
N ARG A 28 -8.89 -7.30 10.98
CA ARG A 28 -8.26 -7.30 12.31
C ARG A 28 -7.35 -6.08 12.52
N GLU A 29 -6.52 -5.79 11.55
CA GLU A 29 -5.60 -4.64 11.65
C GLU A 29 -6.35 -3.30 11.57
N ARG A 30 -7.42 -3.24 10.76
CA ARG A 30 -8.34 -2.10 10.69
C ARG A 30 -8.93 -1.77 12.07
N GLU A 31 -9.45 -2.78 12.78
CA GLU A 31 -9.99 -2.59 14.15
C GLU A 31 -8.93 -2.05 15.11
N VAL A 32 -7.70 -2.55 15.05
CA VAL A 32 -6.58 -2.09 15.88
C VAL A 32 -6.23 -0.62 15.58
N VAL A 33 -6.15 -0.25 14.30
CA VAL A 33 -5.85 1.11 13.86
C VAL A 33 -6.98 2.08 14.24
N VAL A 34 -8.24 1.70 14.03
CA VAL A 34 -9.41 2.49 14.46
C VAL A 34 -9.40 2.69 15.97
N GLY A 35 -9.10 1.66 16.75
CA GLY A 35 -9.01 1.74 18.20
C GLY A 35 -7.94 2.72 18.69
N ALA A 36 -6.80 2.79 17.98
CA ALA A 36 -5.70 3.68 18.35
C ALA A 36 -5.91 5.14 17.90
N LEU A 37 -6.49 5.35 16.73
CA LEU A 37 -6.66 6.68 16.14
C LEU A 37 -8.02 7.32 16.47
N GLY A 38 -9.03 6.50 16.83
CA GLY A 38 -10.34 6.97 17.27
C GLY A 38 -11.01 7.91 16.26
N LYS A 39 -11.38 9.09 16.70
CA LYS A 39 -12.11 10.10 15.91
C LYS A 39 -11.30 10.75 14.79
N LEU A 40 -10.00 10.51 14.70
CA LEU A 40 -9.19 10.98 13.58
C LEU A 40 -9.54 10.25 12.28
N VAL A 41 -9.97 8.99 12.40
CA VAL A 41 -10.31 8.16 11.25
C VAL A 41 -11.68 8.52 10.71
N LEU A 42 -11.77 8.82 9.43
CA LEU A 42 -13.01 8.93 8.68
C LEU A 42 -13.40 7.59 8.06
N GLU A 43 -12.45 6.92 7.43
CA GLU A 43 -12.63 5.63 6.77
C GLU A 43 -11.29 4.88 6.66
N ILE A 44 -11.32 3.57 6.51
CA ILE A 44 -10.14 2.74 6.21
C ILE A 44 -10.50 1.76 5.11
N GLU A 45 -9.70 1.75 4.05
CA GLU A 45 -9.85 0.90 2.87
C GLU A 45 -8.70 -0.10 2.74
N HIS A 46 -9.03 -1.34 2.36
CA HIS A 46 -8.04 -2.33 1.96
C HIS A 46 -7.60 -2.03 0.53
N ILE A 47 -6.33 -1.68 0.34
CA ILE A 47 -5.75 -1.36 -0.96
C ILE A 47 -4.61 -2.32 -1.31
N GLY A 48 -3.92 -2.02 -2.40
CA GLY A 48 -2.79 -2.84 -2.85
C GLY A 48 -3.21 -4.22 -3.38
N SER A 49 -2.22 -5.03 -3.69
CA SER A 49 -2.44 -6.32 -4.38
C SER A 49 -3.17 -7.35 -3.52
N THR A 50 -3.00 -7.33 -2.20
CA THR A 50 -3.66 -8.27 -1.28
C THR A 50 -5.16 -8.01 -1.14
N ALA A 51 -5.62 -6.82 -1.56
CA ALA A 51 -7.04 -6.47 -1.60
C ALA A 51 -7.78 -7.03 -2.82
N ILE A 52 -7.07 -7.65 -3.77
CA ILE A 52 -7.65 -8.14 -5.03
C ILE A 52 -7.76 -9.66 -4.96
N PRO A 53 -8.98 -10.24 -4.95
CA PRO A 53 -9.17 -11.68 -4.84
C PRO A 53 -8.46 -12.44 -5.96
N GLY A 54 -7.77 -13.52 -5.61
CA GLY A 54 -7.05 -14.38 -6.55
C GLY A 54 -5.71 -13.81 -7.04
N LEU A 55 -5.32 -12.59 -6.69
CA LEU A 55 -4.10 -11.97 -7.20
C LEU A 55 -2.86 -12.38 -6.36
N PRO A 56 -1.85 -13.05 -6.95
CA PRO A 56 -0.56 -13.28 -6.31
C PRO A 56 0.11 -11.95 -5.93
N ALA A 57 0.68 -11.84 -4.72
CA ALA A 57 1.23 -10.60 -4.20
C ALA A 57 2.38 -10.82 -3.21
N LYS A 58 3.13 -9.76 -2.93
CA LYS A 58 3.89 -9.72 -1.67
C LYS A 58 2.87 -9.79 -0.53
N PRO A 59 3.12 -10.61 0.53
CA PRO A 59 2.17 -10.80 1.64
C PRO A 59 2.17 -9.59 2.60
N ILE A 60 1.85 -8.42 2.07
CA ILE A 60 1.78 -7.16 2.81
C ILE A 60 0.34 -6.64 2.73
N ILE A 61 -0.25 -6.37 3.86
CA ILE A 61 -1.58 -5.77 3.97
C ILE A 61 -1.43 -4.25 3.90
N ASP A 62 -1.99 -3.64 2.88
CA ASP A 62 -1.95 -2.19 2.68
C ASP A 62 -3.28 -1.57 3.17
N LEU A 63 -3.20 -0.71 4.20
CA LEU A 63 -4.33 0.05 4.74
C LEU A 63 -4.26 1.49 4.23
N LEU A 64 -5.33 1.97 3.62
CA LEU A 64 -5.51 3.37 3.27
C LEU A 64 -6.42 4.03 4.31
N VAL A 65 -5.87 4.92 5.13
CA VAL A 65 -6.54 5.54 6.26
C VAL A 65 -6.91 6.97 5.91
N GLY A 66 -8.19 7.22 5.79
CA GLY A 66 -8.77 8.54 5.54
C GLY A 66 -8.87 9.35 6.81
N ILE A 67 -8.33 10.57 6.76
CA ILE A 67 -8.37 11.54 7.87
C ILE A 67 -8.84 12.90 7.36
N ARG A 68 -9.32 13.75 8.28
CA ARG A 68 -9.85 15.07 7.93
C ARG A 68 -8.76 16.08 7.59
N SER A 69 -7.62 15.99 8.27
CA SER A 69 -6.50 16.93 8.12
C SER A 69 -5.18 16.22 8.32
N LEU A 70 -4.32 16.27 7.31
CA LEU A 70 -2.98 15.67 7.36
C LEU A 70 -2.11 16.38 8.42
N GLY A 71 -2.28 17.70 8.58
CA GLY A 71 -1.58 18.46 9.62
C GLY A 71 -1.94 18.00 11.04
N GLU A 72 -3.22 17.74 11.30
CA GLU A 72 -3.69 17.16 12.56
C GLU A 72 -3.17 15.74 12.75
N ALA A 73 -3.26 14.91 11.73
CA ALA A 73 -2.76 13.52 11.75
C ALA A 73 -1.25 13.46 12.04
N ARG A 74 -0.45 14.35 11.48
CA ARG A 74 0.99 14.44 11.76
C ARG A 74 1.28 14.63 13.25
N SER A 75 0.45 15.38 13.95
CA SER A 75 0.60 15.63 15.39
C SER A 75 0.00 14.52 16.27
N CYS A 76 -1.09 13.89 15.80
CA CYS A 76 -1.92 13.03 16.66
C CYS A 76 -1.88 11.54 16.26
N ALA A 77 -1.55 11.18 15.00
CA ALA A 77 -1.58 9.79 14.54
C ALA A 77 -0.23 9.07 14.67
N VAL A 78 0.89 9.81 14.57
CA VAL A 78 2.23 9.19 14.54
C VAL A 78 2.51 8.40 15.82
N LYS A 79 2.33 9.01 17.00
CA LYS A 79 2.61 8.34 18.27
C LYS A 79 1.74 7.10 18.52
N PRO A 80 0.41 7.13 18.34
CA PRO A 80 -0.43 5.93 18.47
C PRO A 80 -0.02 4.80 17.52
N LEU A 81 0.25 5.10 16.25
CA LEU A 81 0.67 4.07 15.29
C LEU A 81 2.04 3.47 15.66
N VAL A 82 2.99 4.28 16.11
CA VAL A 82 4.28 3.78 16.61
C VAL A 82 4.09 2.86 17.82
N GLN A 83 3.17 3.16 18.72
CA GLN A 83 2.84 2.31 19.87
C GLN A 83 2.22 0.95 19.44
N LEU A 84 1.60 0.88 18.28
CA LEU A 84 1.12 -0.37 17.67
C LEU A 84 2.22 -1.16 16.94
N GLY A 85 3.47 -0.70 17.00
CA GLY A 85 4.62 -1.35 16.34
C GLY A 85 4.84 -0.93 14.89
N TYR A 86 4.22 0.15 14.45
CA TYR A 86 4.53 0.75 13.15
C TYR A 86 5.79 1.60 13.21
N VAL A 87 6.52 1.62 12.12
CA VAL A 87 7.64 2.54 11.89
C VAL A 87 7.15 3.64 10.96
N TYR A 88 7.18 4.87 11.41
CA TYR A 88 6.93 6.04 10.58
C TYR A 88 8.12 6.30 9.63
N ILE A 89 7.84 6.60 8.37
CA ILE A 89 8.87 6.79 7.32
C ILE A 89 8.79 8.23 6.78
N PRO A 90 9.22 9.24 7.55
CA PRO A 90 9.16 10.65 7.12
C PRO A 90 10.03 10.94 5.90
N GLU A 91 11.00 10.08 5.60
CA GLU A 91 11.86 10.18 4.42
C GLU A 91 11.09 10.11 3.09
N TYR A 92 9.85 9.60 3.10
CA TYR A 92 8.99 9.64 1.92
C TYR A 92 8.21 10.94 1.75
N GLU A 93 8.08 11.78 2.78
CA GLU A 93 7.30 13.02 2.69
C GLU A 93 7.75 13.99 1.57
N PRO A 94 9.04 14.13 1.25
CA PRO A 94 9.44 14.97 0.11
C PRO A 94 8.93 14.46 -1.25
N TRP A 95 8.60 13.15 -1.34
CA TRP A 95 8.11 12.50 -2.55
C TRP A 95 6.60 12.28 -2.50
N LEU A 96 6.04 12.23 -1.30
CA LEU A 96 4.64 11.98 -0.98
C LEU A 96 4.14 13.02 0.03
N PRO A 97 4.08 14.31 -0.36
CA PRO A 97 3.78 15.41 0.59
C PRO A 97 2.37 15.33 1.20
N ASP A 98 1.46 14.64 0.50
CA ASP A 98 0.06 14.50 0.89
C ASP A 98 -0.23 13.19 1.65
N GLU A 99 0.82 12.53 2.16
CA GLU A 99 0.72 11.22 2.79
C GLU A 99 1.65 11.09 3.99
N LEU A 100 1.17 10.45 5.08
CA LEU A 100 2.05 9.88 6.10
C LEU A 100 2.14 8.38 5.88
N PHE A 101 3.36 7.86 5.72
CA PHE A 101 3.57 6.47 5.40
C PHE A 101 4.21 5.71 6.57
N PHE A 102 3.64 4.55 6.87
CA PHE A 102 4.09 3.68 7.96
C PHE A 102 4.24 2.24 7.49
N ARG A 103 5.15 1.51 8.15
CA ARG A 103 5.35 0.07 7.96
C ARG A 103 5.33 -0.65 9.28
N LYS A 104 4.79 -1.88 9.32
CA LYS A 104 4.80 -2.77 10.47
C LYS A 104 5.47 -4.08 10.11
N GLY A 105 6.23 -4.62 11.05
CA GLY A 105 7.05 -5.82 10.89
C GLY A 105 8.49 -5.56 11.30
N VAL A 106 9.36 -6.53 11.04
CA VAL A 106 10.80 -6.36 11.19
C VAL A 106 11.41 -5.91 9.87
N PRO A 107 12.56 -5.19 9.85
CA PRO A 107 13.23 -4.84 8.61
C PRO A 107 13.49 -6.08 7.75
N GLY A 108 12.85 -6.09 6.55
CA GLY A 108 12.87 -7.22 5.63
C GLY A 108 11.47 -7.77 5.38
N PRO A 109 10.90 -8.63 6.23
CA PRO A 109 9.51 -9.09 6.08
C PRO A 109 8.52 -8.10 6.71
N TRP A 110 8.24 -6.99 6.02
CA TRP A 110 7.13 -6.11 6.36
C TRP A 110 5.82 -6.85 6.21
N THR A 111 4.90 -6.66 7.15
CA THR A 111 3.58 -7.33 7.16
C THR A 111 2.44 -6.39 6.81
N HIS A 112 2.56 -5.11 7.16
CA HIS A 112 1.54 -4.10 6.89
C HIS A 112 2.17 -2.78 6.47
N HIS A 113 1.46 -2.07 5.59
CA HIS A 113 1.68 -0.67 5.28
C HIS A 113 0.43 0.13 5.67
N VAL A 114 0.64 1.34 6.17
CA VAL A 114 -0.43 2.29 6.44
C VAL A 114 -0.11 3.58 5.68
N HIS A 115 -1.05 3.97 4.85
CA HIS A 115 -1.07 5.19 4.06
C HIS A 115 -2.12 6.11 4.67
N VAL A 116 -1.71 7.20 5.31
CA VAL A 116 -2.64 8.16 5.95
C VAL A 116 -2.72 9.39 5.07
N MET A 117 -3.91 9.71 4.56
CA MET A 117 -4.14 10.87 3.69
C MET A 117 -5.58 11.38 3.79
N GLU A 118 -5.84 12.52 3.19
CA GLU A 118 -7.18 13.11 3.13
C GLU A 118 -7.98 12.44 2.00
N PRO A 119 -9.22 11.94 2.25
CA PRO A 119 -10.11 11.50 1.19
C PRO A 119 -10.37 12.62 0.18
N GLY A 120 -10.49 12.26 -1.11
CA GLY A 120 -10.61 13.25 -2.20
C GLY A 120 -9.27 13.76 -2.74
N ASN A 121 -8.16 13.44 -2.10
CA ASN A 121 -6.84 13.62 -2.71
C ASN A 121 -6.74 12.73 -3.97
N PRO A 122 -6.14 13.22 -5.09
CA PRO A 122 -6.00 12.42 -6.31
C PRO A 122 -5.34 11.05 -6.10
N ARG A 123 -4.38 10.95 -5.20
CA ARG A 123 -3.72 9.67 -4.88
C ARG A 123 -4.64 8.72 -4.12
N TRP A 124 -5.48 9.22 -3.20
CA TRP A 124 -6.53 8.45 -2.55
C TRP A 124 -7.43 7.77 -3.58
N GLU A 125 -7.93 8.57 -4.50
CA GLU A 125 -8.79 8.10 -5.58
C GLU A 125 -8.09 7.10 -6.50
N ASP A 126 -6.82 7.34 -6.84
CA ASP A 126 -6.05 6.44 -7.69
C ASP A 126 -5.80 5.07 -7.03
N HIS A 127 -5.58 5.01 -5.72
CA HIS A 127 -5.51 3.74 -5.00
C HIS A 127 -6.81 2.93 -5.12
N LEU A 128 -7.95 3.57 -4.90
CA LEU A 128 -9.26 2.92 -4.99
C LEU A 128 -9.57 2.49 -6.42
N ARG A 129 -9.37 3.38 -7.40
CA ARG A 129 -9.60 3.09 -8.82
C ARG A 129 -8.75 1.93 -9.33
N PHE A 130 -7.46 1.90 -9.00
CA PHE A 130 -6.58 0.83 -9.39
C PHE A 130 -7.06 -0.52 -8.84
N ARG A 131 -7.36 -0.58 -7.54
CA ARG A 131 -7.91 -1.77 -6.88
C ARG A 131 -9.19 -2.24 -7.56
N ASP A 132 -10.15 -1.34 -7.71
CA ASP A 132 -11.50 -1.68 -8.18
C ASP A 132 -11.50 -2.06 -9.66
N TYR A 133 -10.64 -1.41 -10.46
CA TYR A 133 -10.43 -1.80 -11.85
C TYR A 133 -9.92 -3.24 -11.95
N LEU A 134 -8.89 -3.62 -11.20
CA LEU A 134 -8.35 -4.97 -11.25
C LEU A 134 -9.33 -6.02 -10.68
N ARG A 135 -10.15 -5.65 -9.70
CA ARG A 135 -11.26 -6.52 -9.22
C ARG A 135 -12.29 -6.79 -10.31
N ALA A 136 -12.62 -5.79 -11.11
CA ALA A 136 -13.61 -5.87 -12.18
C ALA A 136 -13.06 -6.49 -13.49
N HIS A 137 -11.74 -6.53 -13.68
CA HIS A 137 -11.09 -6.96 -14.92
C HIS A 137 -10.09 -8.10 -14.70
N PRO A 138 -10.54 -9.37 -14.63
CA PRO A 138 -9.67 -10.52 -14.33
C PRO A 138 -8.48 -10.67 -15.28
N ALA A 139 -8.64 -10.32 -16.57
CA ALA A 139 -7.55 -10.36 -17.53
C ALA A 139 -6.43 -9.36 -17.20
N ALA A 140 -6.79 -8.14 -16.74
CA ALA A 140 -5.82 -7.15 -16.30
C ALA A 140 -5.14 -7.58 -15.00
N ALA A 141 -5.90 -8.18 -14.07
CA ALA A 141 -5.35 -8.75 -12.85
C ALA A 141 -4.33 -9.88 -13.13
N ALA A 142 -4.62 -10.78 -14.08
CA ALA A 142 -3.70 -11.83 -14.51
C ALA A 142 -2.43 -11.23 -15.14
N ALA A 143 -2.55 -10.27 -16.05
CA ALA A 143 -1.41 -9.58 -16.63
C ALA A 143 -0.53 -8.87 -15.57
N TYR A 144 -1.16 -8.29 -14.56
CA TYR A 144 -0.43 -7.69 -13.43
C TYR A 144 0.29 -8.72 -12.56
N ALA A 145 -0.31 -9.90 -12.36
CA ALA A 145 0.32 -11.01 -11.66
C ALA A 145 1.58 -11.50 -12.38
N ASP A 146 1.49 -11.71 -13.71
CA ASP A 146 2.61 -12.15 -14.54
C ASP A 146 3.74 -11.10 -14.57
N LEU A 147 3.38 -9.83 -14.71
CA LEU A 147 4.33 -8.73 -14.62
C LEU A 147 5.08 -8.77 -13.29
N LYS A 148 4.37 -8.85 -12.17
CA LYS A 148 4.99 -8.87 -10.82
C LYS A 148 5.92 -10.06 -10.63
N LYS A 149 5.54 -11.26 -11.10
CA LYS A 149 6.37 -12.46 -11.02
C LYS A 149 7.65 -12.30 -11.85
N SER A 150 7.54 -11.80 -13.08
CA SER A 150 8.68 -11.51 -13.95
C SER A 150 9.63 -10.47 -13.36
N LEU A 151 9.08 -9.37 -12.84
CA LEU A 151 9.89 -8.31 -12.22
C LEU A 151 10.57 -8.78 -10.93
N ALA A 152 9.91 -9.62 -10.12
CA ALA A 152 10.52 -10.21 -8.93
C ALA A 152 11.72 -11.11 -9.29
N GLN A 153 11.64 -11.89 -10.36
CA GLN A 153 12.76 -12.67 -10.88
C GLN A 153 13.89 -11.79 -11.40
N ARG A 154 13.55 -10.70 -12.10
CA ARG A 154 14.51 -9.80 -12.74
C ARG A 154 15.28 -8.96 -11.73
N PHE A 155 14.59 -8.40 -10.74
CA PHE A 155 15.17 -7.43 -9.80
C PHE A 155 15.59 -8.02 -8.45
N GLY A 156 15.16 -9.25 -8.11
CA GLY A 156 15.62 -9.95 -6.92
C GLY A 156 15.33 -9.18 -5.63
N GLU A 157 16.33 -8.45 -5.13
CA GLU A 157 16.24 -7.67 -3.89
C GLU A 157 16.14 -6.15 -4.14
N ASP A 158 16.25 -5.69 -5.39
CA ASP A 158 16.12 -4.27 -5.73
C ASP A 158 14.66 -3.84 -5.75
N ILE A 159 14.14 -3.51 -4.57
CA ILE A 159 12.76 -3.08 -4.37
C ILE A 159 12.46 -1.77 -5.10
N GLY A 160 13.45 -0.88 -5.24
CA GLY A 160 13.31 0.37 -5.97
C GLY A 160 13.03 0.13 -7.44
N ALA A 161 13.92 -0.59 -8.12
CA ALA A 161 13.76 -0.93 -9.53
C ALA A 161 12.50 -1.78 -9.79
N TYR A 162 12.17 -2.70 -8.88
CA TYR A 162 10.92 -3.47 -8.95
C TYR A 162 9.67 -2.58 -8.89
N ARG A 163 9.67 -1.57 -8.02
CA ARG A 163 8.55 -0.63 -7.89
C ARG A 163 8.40 0.20 -9.16
N ASP A 164 9.48 0.84 -9.58
CA ASP A 164 9.50 1.77 -10.70
C ASP A 164 9.13 1.06 -12.03
N ALA A 165 9.53 -0.20 -12.19
CA ALA A 165 9.19 -1.00 -13.38
C ALA A 165 7.69 -1.39 -13.48
N LYS A 166 6.86 -1.10 -12.48
CA LYS A 166 5.40 -1.30 -12.52
C LYS A 166 4.65 -0.02 -12.89
N ASP A 167 5.31 1.13 -12.87
CA ASP A 167 4.65 2.44 -13.01
C ASP A 167 3.88 2.56 -14.33
N ASP A 168 4.45 2.11 -15.45
CA ASP A 168 3.78 2.13 -16.75
C ASP A 168 2.47 1.33 -16.73
N PHE A 169 2.48 0.13 -16.12
CA PHE A 169 1.27 -0.68 -15.99
C PHE A 169 0.22 -0.01 -15.11
N VAL A 170 0.65 0.57 -13.99
CA VAL A 170 -0.25 1.29 -13.07
C VAL A 170 -0.88 2.49 -13.78
N HIS A 171 -0.09 3.28 -14.50
CA HIS A 171 -0.58 4.42 -15.27
C HIS A 171 -1.58 4.02 -16.35
N ASP A 172 -1.32 2.93 -17.09
CA ASP A 172 -2.23 2.41 -18.12
C ASP A 172 -3.57 1.96 -17.50
N VAL A 173 -3.53 1.23 -16.40
CA VAL A 173 -4.74 0.82 -15.67
C VAL A 173 -5.53 2.02 -15.18
N LEU A 174 -4.88 3.02 -14.58
CA LEU A 174 -5.55 4.24 -14.10
C LEU A 174 -6.15 5.05 -15.25
N ALA A 175 -5.47 5.13 -16.40
CA ALA A 175 -6.01 5.79 -17.59
C ALA A 175 -7.30 5.10 -18.06
N ARG A 176 -7.31 3.77 -18.14
CA ARG A 176 -8.51 2.99 -18.52
C ARG A 176 -9.64 3.12 -17.50
N ALA A 177 -9.31 3.11 -16.21
CA ALA A 177 -10.29 3.24 -15.14
C ALA A 177 -10.98 4.62 -15.12
N ARG A 178 -10.32 5.67 -15.63
CA ARG A 178 -10.91 7.01 -15.75
C ARG A 178 -11.84 7.17 -16.95
N VAL A 179 -11.63 6.39 -18.03
CA VAL A 179 -12.46 6.47 -19.26
C VAL A 179 -13.74 5.64 -19.13
N GLY A 180 -13.77 4.64 -18.26
CA GLY A 180 -14.91 3.75 -18.07
C GLY A 180 -15.95 4.23 -17.03
N GLN A 181 -15.85 5.49 -16.59
CA GLN A 181 -16.80 6.13 -15.65
C GLN A 181 -17.80 7.01 -16.36
#